data_7f32e4d20a99ef35e0a4115d6a5fea97
#
_entry.id   7f32e4d20a99ef35e0a4115d6a5fea97
#
_cell.length_a   1.000
_cell.length_b   1.000
_cell.length_c   1.000
_cell.angle_alpha   90.00
_cell.angle_beta   90.00
_cell.angle_gamma   90.00
#
_symmetry.space_group_name_H-M   'P 1'
#
loop_
_entity.id
_entity.type
_entity.pdbx_description
1 polymer ?
#
loop_
_entity_poly.entity_id
_entity_poly.type
_entity_poly.pdbx_seq_one_letter_code
_entity_poly.pdbx_strand_id
1 'polypeptide(L)'
;MPKRGAGGGGRGAGAVLIVLLLSLAGCAALTRLRAHPRGLITGEEASVLDDGHEDYVGVIHVHTTASHDAHGRFEDVVRVANAQRLDFALITEHNTLKPLRDGQQGWHGAALILIGTELSTRGGHYLAFNVTDEIDRNRLTTQQIIDEVNRQGGLGFLAHPYFKARRWTDWSVAGFTGMEAYNVAHDTLDENRLRLILWTLTAPAEPFYFSIIDRPYDPLAAWDELIRRHGRVVGIGSTDAHEIHVLGLKFAPYDVMFQLVRTHLLIPSDELTPQRVYDALRQGHAYFAIELLTEAKGFSFFADNGAQVLGLMGDQVALAPGLRLTISLPAPASLTAFKDGRPIATSAAGQTWQLPVTEPGVYRVEAARQGKPWIFSNPIYITPPAALTETPPPNVPPAAP
;
A
#
# COMPACT_ATOMS: atom_id res chain seq x y z
N MET A 1 51.13 -21.58 -54.66
CA MET A 1 50.50 -20.27 -54.63
C MET A 1 49.04 -20.46 -54.33
N PRO A 2 48.51 -19.99 -53.19
CA PRO A 2 47.11 -20.01 -52.88
C PRO A 2 46.52 -18.61 -52.94
N LYS A 3 45.27 -18.52 -53.40
CA LYS A 3 44.47 -17.29 -53.42
C LYS A 3 43.66 -17.20 -52.14
N ARG A 4 43.75 -16.05 -51.49
CA ARG A 4 42.94 -15.62 -50.36
C ARG A 4 41.52 -15.23 -50.87
N GLY A 5 40.48 -15.66 -50.14
CA GLY A 5 39.14 -15.13 -50.26
C GLY A 5 38.84 -14.36 -48.97
N ALA A 6 38.58 -13.06 -49.10
CA ALA A 6 38.02 -12.21 -48.05
C ALA A 6 36.49 -12.21 -48.17
N GLY A 7 35.80 -12.28 -47.05
CA GLY A 7 34.34 -12.13 -47.03
C GLY A 7 33.71 -12.49 -45.70
N GLY A 8 33.65 -11.55 -44.76
CA GLY A 8 33.01 -11.79 -43.50
C GLY A 8 32.86 -10.53 -42.65
N GLY A 9 32.07 -9.58 -43.12
CA GLY A 9 31.86 -8.33 -42.40
C GLY A 9 30.55 -7.63 -42.71
N GLY A 10 29.41 -8.32 -42.61
CA GLY A 10 28.16 -7.66 -42.95
C GLY A 10 26.90 -8.12 -42.15
N ARG A 11 27.02 -9.17 -41.34
CA ARG A 11 25.84 -9.75 -40.68
C ARG A 11 25.53 -9.20 -39.28
N GLY A 12 26.54 -8.59 -38.62
CA GLY A 12 26.35 -8.04 -37.26
C GLY A 12 25.66 -6.68 -37.22
N ALA A 13 25.96 -5.81 -38.18
CA ALA A 13 25.42 -4.45 -38.21
C ALA A 13 23.92 -4.42 -38.55
N GLY A 14 23.44 -5.33 -39.40
CA GLY A 14 22.02 -5.44 -39.75
C GLY A 14 21.15 -5.93 -38.60
N ALA A 15 21.64 -6.87 -37.79
CA ALA A 15 20.91 -7.39 -36.64
C ALA A 15 20.77 -6.36 -35.52
N VAL A 16 21.83 -5.58 -35.26
CA VAL A 16 21.79 -4.49 -34.26
C VAL A 16 20.83 -3.37 -34.70
N LEU A 17 20.81 -3.03 -36.00
CA LEU A 17 19.91 -2.00 -36.52
C LEU A 17 18.45 -2.45 -36.50
N ILE A 18 18.16 -3.71 -36.75
CA ILE A 18 16.80 -4.28 -36.68
C ILE A 18 16.31 -4.30 -35.22
N VAL A 19 17.14 -4.66 -34.24
CA VAL A 19 16.80 -4.62 -32.81
C VAL A 19 16.56 -3.19 -32.35
N LEU A 20 17.37 -2.22 -32.79
CA LEU A 20 17.16 -0.80 -32.51
C LEU A 20 15.90 -0.24 -33.15
N LEU A 21 15.57 -0.62 -34.38
CA LEU A 21 14.34 -0.20 -35.08
C LEU A 21 13.08 -0.85 -34.46
N LEU A 22 13.17 -2.10 -34.03
CA LEU A 22 12.09 -2.78 -33.32
C LEU A 22 11.87 -2.20 -31.92
N SER A 23 12.93 -1.78 -31.22
CA SER A 23 12.82 -1.11 -29.93
C SER A 23 12.24 0.30 -30.06
N LEU A 24 12.63 1.05 -31.11
CA LEU A 24 12.07 2.37 -31.42
C LEU A 24 10.60 2.28 -31.89
N ALA A 25 10.24 1.27 -32.66
CA ALA A 25 8.86 1.02 -33.06
C ALA A 25 8.00 0.55 -31.86
N GLY A 26 8.57 -0.26 -30.97
CA GLY A 26 7.97 -0.63 -29.69
C GLY A 26 7.75 0.57 -28.78
N CYS A 27 8.74 1.44 -28.63
CA CYS A 27 8.60 2.70 -27.89
C CYS A 27 7.57 3.64 -28.50
N ALA A 28 7.48 3.74 -29.83
CA ALA A 28 6.47 4.57 -30.51
C ALA A 28 5.05 4.00 -30.40
N ALA A 29 4.89 2.68 -30.36
CA ALA A 29 3.61 2.03 -30.11
C ALA A 29 3.16 2.16 -28.66
N LEU A 30 4.10 2.08 -27.69
CA LEU A 30 3.84 2.23 -26.26
C LEU A 30 3.64 3.70 -25.84
N THR A 31 4.26 4.66 -26.55
CA THR A 31 3.99 6.09 -26.31
C THR A 31 2.60 6.52 -26.77
N ARG A 32 1.92 5.77 -27.64
CA ARG A 32 0.50 6.02 -27.98
C ARG A 32 -0.46 5.63 -26.84
N LEU A 33 -0.03 4.87 -25.84
CA LEU A 33 -0.79 4.63 -24.60
C LEU A 33 -0.77 5.83 -23.64
N ARG A 34 0.01 6.88 -23.91
CA ARG A 34 0.11 8.10 -23.09
C ARG A 34 -1.10 9.01 -23.10
N ALA A 35 -2.07 8.78 -23.95
CA ALA A 35 -3.26 9.61 -24.02
C ALA A 35 -4.40 8.98 -23.20
N HIS A 36 -4.19 8.77 -21.91
CA HIS A 36 -5.33 8.84 -21.02
C HIS A 36 -5.53 10.32 -20.70
N PRO A 37 -6.64 10.92 -21.16
CA PRO A 37 -7.01 12.21 -20.64
C PRO A 37 -7.12 12.02 -19.13
N ARG A 38 -6.50 12.87 -18.34
CA ARG A 38 -6.92 13.13 -16.97
C ARG A 38 -8.36 13.58 -17.11
N GLY A 39 -9.26 12.60 -17.20
CA GLY A 39 -10.66 12.84 -17.54
C GLY A 39 -11.31 13.50 -16.34
N LEU A 40 -11.76 14.70 -16.56
CA LEU A 40 -12.88 15.26 -15.81
C LEU A 40 -13.96 14.17 -15.72
N ILE A 41 -14.20 13.65 -14.51
CA ILE A 41 -15.27 12.71 -14.24
C ILE A 41 -16.57 13.49 -14.39
N THR A 42 -17.24 13.32 -15.52
CA THR A 42 -18.64 13.72 -15.70
C THR A 42 -19.48 12.44 -15.64
N GLY A 43 -19.78 11.99 -14.43
CA GLY A 43 -20.80 10.99 -14.16
C GLY A 43 -21.76 11.55 -13.13
N GLU A 44 -23.06 11.26 -13.25
CA GLU A 44 -24.03 11.58 -12.20
C GLU A 44 -23.50 10.96 -10.91
N GLU A 45 -23.15 11.83 -9.97
CA GLU A 45 -22.81 11.46 -8.60
C GLU A 45 -24.04 10.81 -7.96
N ALA A 46 -24.07 9.48 -7.91
CA ALA A 46 -24.92 8.84 -6.91
C ALA A 46 -24.44 9.41 -5.57
N SER A 47 -25.31 10.08 -4.84
CA SER A 47 -24.98 10.68 -3.54
C SER A 47 -24.52 9.58 -2.60
N VAL A 48 -23.20 9.43 -2.49
CA VAL A 48 -22.56 8.59 -1.49
C VAL A 48 -22.68 9.33 -0.17
N LEU A 49 -23.04 8.63 0.91
CA LEU A 49 -23.07 9.23 2.23
C LEU A 49 -21.67 9.78 2.56
N ASP A 50 -21.63 10.98 3.12
CA ASP A 50 -20.41 11.56 3.67
C ASP A 50 -20.01 10.73 4.90
N ASP A 51 -18.81 10.19 4.91
CA ASP A 51 -18.28 9.43 6.03
C ASP A 51 -17.55 10.32 7.05
N GLY A 52 -17.47 11.63 6.79
CA GLY A 52 -16.85 12.60 7.69
C GLY A 52 -15.32 12.58 7.72
N HIS A 53 -14.69 11.94 6.73
CA HIS A 53 -13.23 11.80 6.66
C HIS A 53 -12.66 12.38 5.36
N GLU A 54 -11.49 12.98 5.50
CA GLU A 54 -10.68 13.41 4.37
C GLU A 54 -9.69 12.29 3.98
N ASP A 55 -9.46 12.16 2.69
CA ASP A 55 -8.52 11.20 2.11
C ASP A 55 -7.13 11.84 1.95
N TYR A 56 -6.22 11.52 2.87
CA TYR A 56 -4.83 11.97 2.86
C TYR A 56 -3.92 10.94 2.20
N VAL A 57 -3.15 11.41 1.22
CA VAL A 57 -2.36 10.57 0.32
C VAL A 57 -0.88 10.66 0.66
N GLY A 58 -0.23 9.52 0.85
CA GLY A 58 1.20 9.51 1.13
C GLY A 58 1.92 8.26 0.69
N VAL A 59 3.22 8.25 0.95
CA VAL A 59 4.10 7.12 0.71
C VAL A 59 4.69 6.61 2.01
N ILE A 60 4.86 5.31 2.09
CA ILE A 60 5.41 4.61 3.25
C ILE A 60 6.60 3.78 2.79
N HIS A 61 7.59 3.59 3.67
CA HIS A 61 8.79 2.82 3.45
C HIS A 61 9.71 3.49 2.43
N VAL A 62 10.44 4.48 2.89
CA VAL A 62 11.38 5.26 2.08
C VAL A 62 12.71 5.31 2.81
N HIS A 63 13.81 5.11 2.06
CA HIS A 63 15.17 5.19 2.56
C HIS A 63 15.91 6.35 1.93
N THR A 64 16.81 6.98 2.70
CA THR A 64 17.70 8.02 2.23
C THR A 64 19.16 7.65 2.48
N THR A 65 20.09 8.58 2.20
CA THR A 65 21.51 8.41 2.51
C THR A 65 21.82 8.16 3.99
N ALA A 66 20.84 8.18 4.89
CA ALA A 66 20.99 7.71 6.26
C ALA A 66 20.97 6.17 6.36
N SER A 67 20.45 5.48 5.35
CA SER A 67 20.61 4.04 5.14
C SER A 67 21.86 3.74 4.30
N HIS A 68 22.47 2.58 4.53
CA HIS A 68 23.74 2.20 3.89
C HIS A 68 23.61 1.83 2.40
N ASP A 69 22.43 1.59 1.91
CA ASP A 69 22.08 1.08 0.59
C ASP A 69 21.20 2.03 -0.23
N ALA A 70 20.87 3.21 0.30
CA ALA A 70 20.14 4.25 -0.42
C ALA A 70 21.06 5.43 -0.81
N HIS A 71 20.77 6.07 -1.95
CA HIS A 71 21.58 7.17 -2.49
C HIS A 71 20.81 8.49 -2.58
N GLY A 72 19.49 8.47 -2.45
CA GLY A 72 18.67 9.68 -2.44
C GLY A 72 18.81 10.42 -1.11
N ARG A 73 18.72 11.74 -1.12
CA ARG A 73 18.84 12.57 0.07
C ARG A 73 17.46 12.88 0.66
N PHE A 74 17.44 13.27 1.92
CA PHE A 74 16.23 13.72 2.59
C PHE A 74 15.53 14.86 1.81
N GLU A 75 16.30 15.84 1.33
CA GLU A 75 15.78 16.97 0.55
C GLU A 75 15.14 16.53 -0.78
N ASP A 76 15.62 15.44 -1.38
CA ASP A 76 15.03 14.87 -2.60
C ASP A 76 13.67 14.23 -2.30
N VAL A 77 13.51 13.53 -1.16
CA VAL A 77 12.21 13.03 -0.68
C VAL A 77 11.24 14.19 -0.47
N VAL A 78 11.64 15.24 0.26
CA VAL A 78 10.82 16.44 0.50
C VAL A 78 10.41 17.10 -0.82
N ARG A 79 11.36 17.29 -1.72
CA ARG A 79 11.11 17.90 -3.04
C ARG A 79 10.08 17.11 -3.84
N VAL A 80 10.21 15.78 -3.89
CA VAL A 80 9.32 14.93 -4.67
C VAL A 80 7.95 14.83 -4.01
N ALA A 81 7.87 14.70 -2.69
CA ALA A 81 6.60 14.68 -1.97
C ALA A 81 5.78 15.94 -2.26
N ASN A 82 6.39 17.13 -2.17
CA ASN A 82 5.72 18.40 -2.50
C ASN A 82 5.35 18.49 -3.99
N ALA A 83 6.24 18.09 -4.90
CA ALA A 83 5.97 18.14 -6.35
C ALA A 83 4.80 17.23 -6.76
N GLN A 84 4.62 16.12 -6.08
CA GLN A 84 3.54 15.15 -6.31
C GLN A 84 2.32 15.37 -5.43
N ARG A 85 2.33 16.44 -4.62
CA ARG A 85 1.23 16.82 -3.72
C ARG A 85 0.86 15.70 -2.76
N LEU A 86 1.87 15.02 -2.23
CA LEU A 86 1.66 14.05 -1.16
C LEU A 86 1.41 14.81 0.15
N ASP A 87 0.43 14.36 0.91
CA ASP A 87 0.10 14.93 2.21
C ASP A 87 1.10 14.50 3.28
N PHE A 88 1.65 13.26 3.14
CA PHE A 88 2.66 12.74 4.07
C PHE A 88 3.67 11.80 3.39
N ALA A 89 4.83 11.63 4.04
CA ALA A 89 5.79 10.58 3.71
C ALA A 89 6.40 9.99 4.99
N LEU A 90 6.46 8.65 5.07
CA LEU A 90 7.07 7.90 6.16
C LEU A 90 8.46 7.37 5.73
N ILE A 91 9.51 7.98 6.26
CA ILE A 91 10.91 7.58 6.06
C ILE A 91 11.27 6.53 7.11
N THR A 92 11.92 5.44 6.71
CA THR A 92 12.18 4.27 7.55
C THR A 92 13.61 3.75 7.37
N GLU A 93 14.57 4.54 7.78
CA GLU A 93 15.98 4.17 7.64
C GLU A 93 16.33 2.84 8.31
N HIS A 94 17.27 2.11 7.73
CA HIS A 94 17.70 0.84 8.27
C HIS A 94 18.33 0.98 9.66
N ASN A 95 17.62 0.43 10.66
CA ASN A 95 18.10 0.25 12.03
C ASN A 95 18.57 1.53 12.74
N THR A 96 18.03 2.68 12.38
CA THR A 96 18.38 3.96 13.00
C THR A 96 17.23 4.96 12.99
N LEU A 97 17.16 5.74 14.07
CA LEU A 97 16.30 6.92 14.21
C LEU A 97 17.12 8.21 14.09
N LYS A 98 18.30 8.16 13.45
CA LYS A 98 19.14 9.35 13.27
C LYS A 98 18.38 10.53 12.68
N PRO A 99 17.58 10.38 11.59
CA PRO A 99 16.81 11.51 11.04
C PRO A 99 15.82 12.12 12.04
N LEU A 100 15.24 11.33 12.94
CA LEU A 100 14.38 11.84 14.02
C LEU A 100 15.18 12.71 14.99
N ARG A 101 16.35 12.23 15.43
CA ARG A 101 17.25 12.98 16.33
C ARG A 101 17.81 14.26 15.66
N ASP A 102 17.98 14.25 14.35
CA ASP A 102 18.42 15.38 13.57
C ASP A 102 17.28 16.41 13.36
N GLY A 103 16.06 16.15 13.87
CA GLY A 103 14.92 17.06 13.77
C GLY A 103 14.26 17.10 12.38
N GLN A 104 14.40 16.06 11.59
CA GLN A 104 13.87 16.02 10.22
C GLN A 104 12.36 15.70 10.17
N GLN A 105 11.76 15.27 11.28
CA GLN A 105 10.31 15.04 11.35
C GLN A 105 9.55 16.35 11.46
N GLY A 106 8.47 16.49 10.69
CA GLY A 106 7.59 17.66 10.72
C GLY A 106 7.14 18.10 9.33
N TRP A 107 6.56 19.27 9.27
CA TRP A 107 6.11 19.89 8.02
C TRP A 107 7.29 20.42 7.21
N HIS A 108 7.38 20.00 5.96
CA HIS A 108 8.35 20.46 4.97
C HIS A 108 7.59 20.95 3.72
N GLY A 109 7.27 22.21 3.67
CA GLY A 109 6.34 22.74 2.67
C GLY A 109 4.91 22.28 2.96
N ALA A 110 4.28 21.63 2.01
CA ALA A 110 2.92 21.06 2.15
C ALA A 110 2.90 19.58 2.59
N ALA A 111 4.06 18.92 2.67
CA ALA A 111 4.14 17.52 3.03
C ALA A 111 4.57 17.35 4.50
N LEU A 112 3.86 16.49 5.23
CA LEU A 112 4.23 16.06 6.57
C LEU A 112 5.20 14.88 6.48
N ILE A 113 6.46 15.10 6.86
CA ILE A 113 7.48 14.05 6.91
C ILE A 113 7.49 13.41 8.28
N LEU A 114 7.32 12.11 8.32
CA LEU A 114 7.37 11.29 9.53
C LEU A 114 8.57 10.36 9.47
N ILE A 115 9.18 10.12 10.64
CA ILE A 115 10.37 9.29 10.75
C ILE A 115 10.04 8.04 11.56
N GLY A 116 10.32 6.91 10.97
CA GLY A 116 10.34 5.59 11.59
C GLY A 116 11.68 4.91 11.35
N THR A 117 11.70 3.60 11.49
CA THR A 117 12.88 2.78 11.18
C THR A 117 12.46 1.42 10.65
N GLU A 118 13.25 0.86 9.74
CA GLU A 118 13.16 -0.53 9.33
C GLU A 118 14.18 -1.36 10.09
N LEU A 119 13.70 -2.18 11.02
CA LEU A 119 14.51 -3.03 11.88
C LEU A 119 14.79 -4.37 11.21
N SER A 120 16.07 -4.69 11.00
CA SER A 120 16.49 -6.01 10.55
C SER A 120 16.43 -7.00 11.71
N THR A 121 15.35 -7.77 11.80
CA THR A 121 15.19 -8.80 12.85
C THR A 121 15.67 -10.16 12.36
N ARG A 122 15.68 -11.16 13.25
CA ARG A 122 15.98 -12.55 12.88
C ARG A 122 14.87 -13.17 12.03
N GLY A 123 13.63 -12.68 12.19
CA GLY A 123 12.46 -13.16 11.46
C GLY A 123 12.27 -12.54 10.08
N GLY A 124 12.89 -11.40 9.82
CA GLY A 124 12.72 -10.59 8.62
C GLY A 124 12.83 -9.10 8.95
N HIS A 125 12.41 -8.23 8.04
CA HIS A 125 12.39 -6.79 8.29
C HIS A 125 11.07 -6.36 8.93
N TYR A 126 11.15 -5.37 9.82
CA TYR A 126 10.03 -4.86 10.58
C TYR A 126 10.02 -3.33 10.60
N LEU A 127 9.00 -2.73 10.01
CA LEU A 127 8.81 -1.28 10.06
C LEU A 127 8.30 -0.91 11.44
N ALA A 128 8.92 0.08 12.08
CA ALA A 128 8.49 0.64 13.35
C ALA A 128 8.26 2.15 13.20
N PHE A 129 7.04 2.58 13.51
CA PHE A 129 6.62 3.98 13.47
C PHE A 129 6.26 4.47 14.87
N ASN A 130 6.28 5.79 15.09
CA ASN A 130 5.98 6.43 16.37
C ASN A 130 6.82 5.85 17.54
N VAL A 131 8.09 5.56 17.26
CA VAL A 131 9.09 5.15 18.25
C VAL A 131 10.10 6.28 18.44
N THR A 132 10.57 6.48 19.66
CA THR A 132 11.48 7.58 20.04
C THR A 132 12.87 7.09 20.40
N ASP A 133 12.96 5.87 20.93
CA ASP A 133 14.21 5.28 21.37
C ASP A 133 14.67 4.20 20.38
N GLU A 134 15.97 4.17 20.10
CA GLU A 134 16.55 3.12 19.28
C GLU A 134 16.41 1.75 19.92
N ILE A 135 16.10 0.75 19.11
CA ILE A 135 15.86 -0.63 19.53
C ILE A 135 17.10 -1.47 19.22
N ASP A 136 17.73 -2.04 20.25
CA ASP A 136 18.91 -2.92 20.09
C ASP A 136 18.52 -4.29 19.53
N ARG A 137 18.31 -4.34 18.20
CA ARG A 137 17.95 -5.55 17.48
C ARG A 137 18.93 -6.71 17.60
N ASN A 138 20.20 -6.45 17.99
CA ASN A 138 21.21 -7.49 18.11
C ASN A 138 21.04 -8.35 19.36
N ARG A 139 20.43 -7.79 20.41
CA ARG A 139 20.19 -8.46 21.70
C ARG A 139 18.81 -9.07 21.83
N LEU A 140 17.84 -8.59 21.02
CA LEU A 140 16.45 -8.97 21.13
C LEU A 140 16.06 -10.03 20.11
N THR A 141 15.12 -10.89 20.48
CA THR A 141 14.40 -11.77 19.53
C THR A 141 13.41 -10.95 18.73
N THR A 142 12.89 -11.52 17.63
CA THR A 142 11.86 -10.86 16.81
C THR A 142 10.64 -10.44 17.65
N GLN A 143 10.14 -11.32 18.53
CA GLN A 143 9.01 -10.99 19.41
C GLN A 143 9.36 -9.85 20.37
N GLN A 144 10.53 -9.88 20.99
CA GLN A 144 10.96 -8.81 21.91
C GLN A 144 11.11 -7.45 21.21
N ILE A 145 11.48 -7.42 19.93
CA ILE A 145 11.49 -6.19 19.13
C ILE A 145 10.07 -5.65 18.95
N ILE A 146 9.11 -6.52 18.62
CA ILE A 146 7.69 -6.15 18.52
C ILE A 146 7.16 -5.62 19.85
N ASP A 147 7.48 -6.32 20.94
CA ASP A 147 7.07 -5.92 22.30
C ASP A 147 7.68 -4.56 22.68
N GLU A 148 8.92 -4.30 22.28
CA GLU A 148 9.60 -3.03 22.55
C GLU A 148 8.99 -1.87 21.74
N VAL A 149 8.64 -2.09 20.46
CA VAL A 149 7.87 -1.11 19.65
C VAL A 149 6.55 -0.77 20.34
N ASN A 150 5.82 -1.79 20.79
CA ASN A 150 4.55 -1.61 21.51
C ASN A 150 4.73 -0.88 22.85
N ARG A 151 5.80 -1.18 23.60
CA ARG A 151 6.12 -0.51 24.88
C ARG A 151 6.35 0.98 24.70
N GLN A 152 6.90 1.40 23.57
CA GLN A 152 7.07 2.81 23.21
C GLN A 152 5.77 3.46 22.68
N GLY A 153 4.65 2.73 22.60
CA GLY A 153 3.41 3.21 21.98
C GLY A 153 3.47 3.25 20.44
N GLY A 154 4.47 2.60 19.88
CA GLY A 154 4.71 2.55 18.44
C GLY A 154 3.71 1.66 17.67
N LEU A 155 3.90 1.64 16.38
CA LEU A 155 3.19 0.80 15.40
C LEU A 155 4.22 -0.06 14.68
N GLY A 156 3.89 -1.31 14.42
CA GLY A 156 4.80 -2.17 13.71
C GLY A 156 4.18 -2.96 12.58
N PHE A 157 4.89 -3.05 11.46
CA PHE A 157 4.44 -3.76 10.27
C PHE A 157 5.50 -4.75 9.79
N LEU A 158 5.05 -5.97 9.43
CA LEU A 158 5.91 -6.96 8.77
C LEU A 158 6.26 -6.42 7.39
N ALA A 159 7.55 -6.12 7.15
CA ALA A 159 8.00 -5.55 5.88
C ALA A 159 8.18 -6.64 4.82
N HIS A 160 7.73 -6.36 3.60
CA HIS A 160 7.91 -7.19 2.39
C HIS A 160 8.05 -8.71 2.66
N PRO A 161 7.09 -9.35 3.33
CA PRO A 161 7.28 -10.67 3.94
C PRO A 161 7.55 -11.80 2.93
N TYR A 162 7.30 -11.56 1.65
CA TYR A 162 7.52 -12.52 0.57
C TYR A 162 8.72 -12.21 -0.31
N PHE A 163 9.51 -11.18 0.01
CA PHE A 163 10.73 -10.89 -0.74
C PHE A 163 11.73 -12.03 -0.64
N LYS A 164 12.10 -12.63 -1.77
CA LYS A 164 12.94 -13.85 -1.84
C LYS A 164 14.26 -13.75 -1.07
N ALA A 165 14.92 -12.59 -1.12
CA ALA A 165 16.19 -12.37 -0.45
C ALA A 165 16.08 -12.11 1.06
N ARG A 166 14.91 -11.66 1.55
CA ARG A 166 14.66 -11.24 2.94
C ARG A 166 13.27 -11.70 3.41
N ARG A 167 12.86 -12.91 3.03
CA ARG A 167 11.55 -13.47 3.37
C ARG A 167 11.34 -13.49 4.87
N TRP A 168 10.14 -13.13 5.30
CA TRP A 168 9.71 -13.30 6.68
C TRP A 168 9.66 -14.79 7.04
N THR A 169 10.26 -15.16 8.18
CA THR A 169 10.42 -16.57 8.58
C THR A 169 9.77 -16.91 9.91
N ASP A 170 9.51 -15.92 10.76
CA ASP A 170 8.93 -16.13 12.09
C ASP A 170 7.46 -15.72 12.13
N TRP A 171 6.60 -16.59 11.61
CA TRP A 171 5.16 -16.40 11.59
C TRP A 171 4.46 -16.72 12.94
N SER A 172 5.23 -17.00 13.98
CA SER A 172 4.70 -17.25 15.33
C SER A 172 4.56 -15.99 16.19
N VAL A 173 5.13 -14.87 15.74
CA VAL A 173 5.07 -13.59 16.44
C VAL A 173 3.66 -13.01 16.45
N ALA A 174 3.39 -12.18 17.46
CA ALA A 174 2.11 -11.52 17.67
C ALA A 174 2.30 -10.06 18.14
N GLY A 175 1.21 -9.28 18.14
CA GLY A 175 1.23 -7.91 18.65
C GLY A 175 1.70 -6.87 17.63
N PHE A 176 1.99 -7.25 16.38
CA PHE A 176 2.25 -6.30 15.30
C PHE A 176 0.94 -5.63 14.84
N THR A 177 1.04 -4.41 14.33
CA THR A 177 -0.13 -3.64 13.82
C THR A 177 -0.61 -4.17 12.49
N GLY A 178 0.33 -4.51 11.61
CA GLY A 178 -0.02 -4.89 10.24
C GLY A 178 1.13 -5.49 9.44
N MET A 179 0.96 -5.48 8.13
CA MET A 179 1.98 -5.94 7.19
C MET A 179 1.94 -5.14 5.88
N GLU A 180 3.03 -5.14 5.16
CA GLU A 180 3.02 -4.75 3.75
C GLU A 180 2.31 -5.83 2.93
N ALA A 181 1.09 -5.51 2.51
CA ALA A 181 0.31 -6.35 1.61
C ALA A 181 0.76 -6.19 0.15
N TYR A 182 1.42 -5.07 -0.16
CA TYR A 182 2.11 -4.82 -1.43
C TYR A 182 3.37 -3.97 -1.21
N ASN A 183 4.47 -4.33 -1.90
CA ASN A 183 5.71 -3.57 -1.92
C ASN A 183 6.24 -3.54 -3.36
N VAL A 184 6.28 -2.34 -3.97
CA VAL A 184 6.59 -2.21 -5.41
C VAL A 184 8.06 -2.49 -5.75
N ALA A 185 8.99 -2.23 -4.83
CA ALA A 185 10.40 -2.53 -5.08
C ALA A 185 10.61 -4.05 -5.20
N HIS A 186 9.91 -4.82 -4.37
CA HIS A 186 10.02 -6.28 -4.40
C HIS A 186 9.30 -6.91 -5.57
N ASP A 187 8.14 -6.41 -5.95
CA ASP A 187 7.45 -6.80 -7.18
C ASP A 187 8.36 -6.60 -8.40
N THR A 188 9.06 -5.47 -8.43
CA THR A 188 10.07 -5.18 -9.48
C THR A 188 11.26 -6.15 -9.43
N LEU A 189 11.80 -6.46 -8.26
CA LEU A 189 12.99 -7.29 -8.11
C LEU A 189 12.74 -8.79 -8.31
N ASP A 190 11.49 -9.24 -8.27
CA ASP A 190 11.10 -10.62 -8.56
C ASP A 190 11.15 -10.95 -10.05
N GLU A 191 11.23 -9.94 -10.91
CA GLU A 191 11.31 -10.07 -12.35
C GLU A 191 12.67 -10.58 -12.84
N ASN A 192 12.68 -11.05 -14.09
CA ASN A 192 13.92 -11.50 -14.73
C ASN A 192 14.94 -10.35 -14.85
N ARG A 193 16.13 -10.50 -14.24
CA ARG A 193 17.18 -9.47 -14.18
C ARG A 193 17.62 -8.96 -15.57
N LEU A 194 17.69 -9.81 -16.58
CA LEU A 194 18.05 -9.39 -17.94
C LEU A 194 16.96 -8.52 -18.55
N ARG A 195 15.70 -8.87 -18.31
CA ARG A 195 14.53 -8.06 -18.71
C ARG A 195 14.55 -6.71 -18.01
N LEU A 196 14.81 -6.67 -16.71
CA LEU A 196 14.92 -5.43 -15.95
C LEU A 196 16.00 -4.51 -16.52
N ILE A 197 17.22 -5.02 -16.73
CA ILE A 197 18.34 -4.24 -17.29
C ILE A 197 17.99 -3.71 -18.68
N LEU A 198 17.50 -4.56 -19.57
CA LEU A 198 17.14 -4.16 -20.93
C LEU A 198 16.07 -3.09 -20.96
N TRP A 199 15.02 -3.27 -20.16
CA TRP A 199 13.90 -2.34 -20.12
C TRP A 199 14.26 -1.02 -19.44
N THR A 200 15.04 -1.05 -18.36
CA THR A 200 15.54 0.17 -17.71
C THR A 200 16.36 1.04 -18.67
N LEU A 201 17.08 0.42 -19.59
CA LEU A 201 17.89 1.13 -20.59
C LEU A 201 17.11 1.59 -21.82
N THR A 202 15.97 0.97 -22.15
CA THR A 202 15.32 1.15 -23.45
C THR A 202 13.86 1.61 -23.37
N ALA A 203 13.17 1.39 -22.25
CA ALA A 203 11.75 1.70 -22.10
C ALA A 203 11.52 2.93 -21.19
N PRO A 204 10.48 3.74 -21.47
CA PRO A 204 9.95 4.69 -20.49
C PRO A 204 9.49 3.99 -19.22
N ALA A 205 9.54 4.67 -18.07
CA ALA A 205 9.21 4.08 -16.78
C ALA A 205 7.77 3.53 -16.72
N GLU A 206 6.80 4.28 -17.21
CA GLU A 206 5.37 3.91 -17.13
C GLU A 206 5.07 2.56 -17.82
N PRO A 207 5.40 2.32 -19.11
CA PRO A 207 5.18 1.01 -19.73
C PRO A 207 5.95 -0.13 -19.07
N PHE A 208 7.15 0.18 -18.55
CA PHE A 208 7.94 -0.80 -17.81
C PHE A 208 7.18 -1.27 -16.57
N TYR A 209 6.79 -0.35 -15.68
CA TYR A 209 6.06 -0.69 -14.46
C TYR A 209 4.70 -1.29 -14.74
N PHE A 210 3.97 -0.80 -15.76
CA PHE A 210 2.72 -1.42 -16.18
C PHE A 210 2.87 -2.90 -16.54
N SER A 211 4.02 -3.29 -17.11
CA SER A 211 4.25 -4.68 -17.51
C SER A 211 4.54 -5.63 -16.35
N ILE A 212 5.12 -5.12 -15.26
CA ILE A 212 5.58 -5.92 -14.13
C ILE A 212 4.62 -5.92 -12.94
N ILE A 213 3.82 -4.87 -12.78
CA ILE A 213 2.85 -4.80 -11.68
C ILE A 213 1.78 -5.87 -11.85
N ASP A 214 1.70 -6.74 -10.87
CA ASP A 214 0.73 -7.83 -10.79
C ASP A 214 0.01 -7.86 -9.44
N ARG A 215 -1.07 -8.64 -9.35
CA ARG A 215 -1.77 -8.85 -8.08
C ARG A 215 -0.89 -9.68 -7.13
N PRO A 216 -0.61 -9.20 -5.90
CA PRO A 216 0.29 -9.88 -4.96
C PRO A 216 -0.43 -11.04 -4.25
N TYR A 217 -0.60 -12.17 -4.93
CA TYR A 217 -1.40 -13.30 -4.44
C TYR A 217 -0.93 -13.83 -3.10
N ASP A 218 0.37 -14.11 -2.94
CA ASP A 218 0.93 -14.67 -1.71
C ASP A 218 0.85 -13.70 -0.52
N PRO A 219 1.23 -12.40 -0.65
CA PRO A 219 1.04 -11.42 0.41
C PRO A 219 -0.40 -11.25 0.85
N LEU A 220 -1.35 -11.17 -0.10
CA LEU A 220 -2.78 -11.04 0.22
C LEU A 220 -3.33 -12.28 0.93
N ALA A 221 -2.96 -13.49 0.50
CA ALA A 221 -3.36 -14.72 1.17
C ALA A 221 -2.78 -14.81 2.61
N ALA A 222 -1.54 -14.38 2.80
CA ALA A 222 -0.93 -14.29 4.12
C ALA A 222 -1.63 -13.26 5.00
N TRP A 223 -1.99 -12.11 4.44
CA TRP A 223 -2.72 -11.08 5.15
C TRP A 223 -4.08 -11.58 5.64
N ASP A 224 -4.86 -12.24 4.78
CA ASP A 224 -6.13 -12.86 5.14
C ASP A 224 -5.95 -13.93 6.25
N GLU A 225 -4.88 -14.73 6.18
CA GLU A 225 -4.56 -15.72 7.23
C GLU A 225 -4.13 -15.08 8.55
N LEU A 226 -3.35 -13.99 8.52
CA LEU A 226 -2.98 -13.25 9.73
C LEU A 226 -4.20 -12.61 10.38
N ILE A 227 -5.12 -12.05 9.61
CA ILE A 227 -6.39 -11.53 10.12
C ILE A 227 -7.19 -12.64 10.82
N ARG A 228 -7.25 -13.81 10.22
CA ARG A 228 -7.94 -14.96 10.82
C ARG A 228 -7.34 -15.40 12.15
N ARG A 229 -6.00 -15.29 12.31
CA ARG A 229 -5.29 -15.69 13.55
C ARG A 229 -5.29 -14.63 14.63
N HIS A 230 -5.10 -13.38 14.25
CA HIS A 230 -4.79 -12.27 15.18
C HIS A 230 -5.93 -11.25 15.29
N GLY A 231 -6.99 -11.39 14.49
CA GLY A 231 -8.05 -10.39 14.40
C GLY A 231 -7.64 -9.23 13.48
N ARG A 232 -7.62 -8.00 14.00
CA ARG A 232 -7.24 -6.85 13.19
C ARG A 232 -5.76 -6.91 12.81
N VAL A 233 -5.48 -6.94 11.52
CA VAL A 233 -4.14 -6.78 10.92
C VAL A 233 -4.28 -5.80 9.76
N VAL A 234 -3.59 -4.68 9.83
CA VAL A 234 -3.69 -3.61 8.84
C VAL A 234 -2.80 -3.91 7.63
N GLY A 235 -3.35 -3.82 6.43
CA GLY A 235 -2.60 -3.91 5.18
C GLY A 235 -2.17 -2.53 4.70
N ILE A 236 -0.91 -2.38 4.32
CA ILE A 236 -0.37 -1.17 3.68
C ILE A 236 0.29 -1.51 2.35
N GLY A 237 0.31 -0.52 1.45
CA GLY A 237 1.13 -0.53 0.25
C GLY A 237 2.34 0.36 0.43
N SER A 238 3.50 -0.06 -0.04
CA SER A 238 4.75 0.62 0.24
C SER A 238 5.66 0.70 -0.98
N THR A 239 6.61 1.64 -0.92
CA THR A 239 7.54 1.86 -2.03
C THR A 239 8.87 1.16 -1.86
N ASP A 240 9.41 1.12 -0.66
CA ASP A 240 10.78 0.69 -0.35
C ASP A 240 11.81 1.39 -1.25
N ALA A 241 11.60 2.70 -1.41
CA ALA A 241 12.32 3.52 -2.38
C ALA A 241 13.71 3.89 -1.85
N HIS A 242 14.76 3.60 -2.64
CA HIS A 242 16.17 3.82 -2.27
C HIS A 242 16.90 4.82 -3.19
N GLU A 243 16.33 5.18 -4.33
CA GLU A 243 16.97 5.99 -5.39
C GLU A 243 18.42 5.52 -5.66
N ILE A 244 18.56 4.34 -6.21
CA ILE A 244 19.89 3.72 -6.44
C ILE A 244 20.66 4.45 -7.55
N HIS A 245 21.91 4.81 -7.30
CA HIS A 245 22.80 5.43 -8.29
C HIS A 245 23.87 4.45 -8.75
N VAL A 246 23.92 4.17 -10.06
CA VAL A 246 24.95 3.32 -10.69
C VAL A 246 25.52 4.03 -11.90
N LEU A 247 26.81 4.28 -11.92
CA LEU A 247 27.52 4.96 -13.03
C LEU A 247 26.89 6.30 -13.44
N GLY A 248 26.36 7.06 -12.46
CA GLY A 248 25.70 8.35 -12.69
C GLY A 248 24.26 8.26 -13.19
N LEU A 249 23.72 7.04 -13.35
CA LEU A 249 22.31 6.82 -13.68
C LEU A 249 21.50 6.57 -12.40
N LYS A 250 20.29 7.13 -12.33
CA LYS A 250 19.34 6.89 -11.25
C LYS A 250 18.43 5.72 -11.61
N PHE A 251 18.39 4.73 -10.74
CA PHE A 251 17.45 3.59 -10.82
C PHE A 251 16.41 3.72 -9.73
N ALA A 252 15.15 3.42 -10.07
CA ALA A 252 14.00 3.58 -9.17
C ALA A 252 14.01 4.94 -8.43
N PRO A 253 14.09 6.09 -9.15
CA PRO A 253 14.14 7.39 -8.52
C PRO A 253 12.83 7.70 -7.80
N TYR A 254 12.88 8.51 -6.74
CA TYR A 254 11.69 8.89 -5.96
C TYR A 254 10.57 9.47 -6.83
N ASP A 255 10.93 10.27 -7.87
CA ASP A 255 9.96 10.84 -8.80
C ASP A 255 9.07 9.79 -9.50
N VAL A 256 9.58 8.58 -9.66
CA VAL A 256 8.84 7.44 -10.23
C VAL A 256 8.19 6.62 -9.13
N MET A 257 8.96 6.20 -8.11
CA MET A 257 8.49 5.30 -7.07
C MET A 257 7.26 5.83 -6.33
N PHE A 258 7.22 7.15 -6.04
CA PHE A 258 6.12 7.80 -5.34
C PHE A 258 4.83 7.93 -6.18
N GLN A 259 4.90 7.63 -7.49
CA GLN A 259 3.72 7.57 -8.35
C GLN A 259 3.14 6.15 -8.48
N LEU A 260 3.90 5.12 -8.07
CA LEU A 260 3.51 3.74 -8.31
C LEU A 260 2.53 3.24 -7.24
N VAL A 261 2.90 3.38 -5.97
CA VAL A 261 2.11 2.90 -4.84
C VAL A 261 1.97 3.97 -3.79
N ARG A 262 0.74 4.21 -3.38
CA ARG A 262 0.40 5.16 -2.32
C ARG A 262 -0.49 4.50 -1.29
N THR A 263 -0.28 4.87 -0.04
CA THR A 263 -1.20 4.57 1.06
C THR A 263 -2.03 5.81 1.34
N HIS A 264 -3.33 5.61 1.39
CA HIS A 264 -4.35 6.60 1.68
C HIS A 264 -4.83 6.41 3.10
N LEU A 265 -5.00 7.51 3.82
CA LEU A 265 -5.49 7.51 5.19
C LEU A 265 -6.78 8.31 5.29
N LEU A 266 -7.80 7.70 5.83
CA LEU A 266 -9.07 8.34 6.13
C LEU A 266 -8.99 8.96 7.52
N ILE A 267 -8.89 10.27 7.58
CA ILE A 267 -8.70 11.02 8.81
C ILE A 267 -9.86 12.02 8.94
N PRO A 268 -10.49 12.17 10.13
CA PRO A 268 -11.51 13.21 10.32
C PRO A 268 -11.02 14.60 9.87
N SER A 269 -11.90 15.36 9.25
CA SER A 269 -11.63 16.55 8.43
C SER A 269 -11.09 17.80 9.14
N ASP A 270 -10.23 17.65 10.16
CA ASP A 270 -9.74 18.85 10.86
C ASP A 270 -8.34 19.26 10.39
N GLU A 271 -7.32 18.54 10.87
CA GLU A 271 -5.94 18.87 10.59
C GLU A 271 -5.08 17.60 10.55
N LEU A 272 -4.24 17.49 9.53
CA LEU A 272 -3.28 16.40 9.45
C LEU A 272 -2.17 16.63 10.49
N THR A 273 -2.04 15.72 11.43
CA THR A 273 -0.98 15.70 12.44
C THR A 273 -0.28 14.35 12.47
N PRO A 274 0.97 14.27 12.99
CA PRO A 274 1.64 12.98 13.17
C PRO A 274 0.77 11.95 13.90
N GLN A 275 0.13 12.37 14.99
CA GLN A 275 -0.71 11.47 15.79
C GLN A 275 -1.89 10.92 14.99
N ARG A 276 -2.56 11.74 14.18
CA ARG A 276 -3.69 11.29 13.35
C ARG A 276 -3.27 10.32 12.25
N VAL A 277 -2.09 10.52 11.66
CA VAL A 277 -1.50 9.54 10.72
C VAL A 277 -1.29 8.19 11.41
N TYR A 278 -0.70 8.20 12.61
CA TYR A 278 -0.46 6.98 13.36
C TYR A 278 -1.76 6.33 13.85
N ASP A 279 -2.77 7.11 14.24
CA ASP A 279 -4.07 6.60 14.67
C ASP A 279 -4.83 5.96 13.51
N ALA A 280 -4.85 6.58 12.33
CA ALA A 280 -5.44 6.00 11.12
C ALA A 280 -4.77 4.67 10.73
N LEU A 281 -3.44 4.62 10.75
CA LEU A 281 -2.68 3.39 10.52
C LEU A 281 -2.98 2.33 11.58
N ARG A 282 -3.09 2.69 12.87
CA ARG A 282 -3.41 1.77 13.96
C ARG A 282 -4.81 1.18 13.82
N GLN A 283 -5.76 1.99 13.41
CA GLN A 283 -7.15 1.59 13.29
C GLN A 283 -7.44 0.84 11.98
N GLY A 284 -6.57 1.01 10.96
CA GLY A 284 -6.81 0.49 9.62
C GLY A 284 -7.78 1.35 8.81
N HIS A 285 -7.96 2.62 9.19
CA HIS A 285 -8.65 3.63 8.40
C HIS A 285 -7.77 4.03 7.21
N ALA A 286 -7.47 3.05 6.40
CA ALA A 286 -6.51 3.15 5.33
C ALA A 286 -6.85 2.22 4.18
N TYR A 287 -6.43 2.59 2.99
CA TYR A 287 -6.34 1.72 1.84
C TYR A 287 -5.04 1.99 1.09
N PHE A 288 -4.65 1.11 0.20
CA PHE A 288 -3.50 1.37 -0.67
C PHE A 288 -3.88 1.17 -2.14
N ALA A 289 -3.19 1.92 -2.98
CA ALA A 289 -3.48 1.94 -4.40
C ALA A 289 -2.20 1.91 -5.23
N ILE A 290 -2.30 1.23 -6.37
CA ILE A 290 -1.30 1.25 -7.43
C ILE A 290 -1.74 2.31 -8.43
N GLU A 291 -1.21 3.52 -8.29
CA GLU A 291 -1.71 4.70 -9.00
C GLU A 291 -1.06 4.94 -10.37
N LEU A 292 -0.31 3.98 -10.87
CA LEU A 292 0.31 4.06 -12.19
C LEU A 292 -0.69 4.40 -13.32
N LEU A 293 -1.92 3.92 -13.21
CA LEU A 293 -2.96 4.14 -14.24
C LEU A 293 -3.83 5.36 -13.97
N THR A 294 -4.17 5.59 -12.70
CA THR A 294 -5.03 6.69 -12.28
C THR A 294 -4.96 6.87 -10.77
N GLU A 295 -5.15 8.08 -10.31
CA GLU A 295 -5.24 8.41 -8.89
C GLU A 295 -6.43 7.70 -8.25
N ALA A 296 -6.28 7.27 -7.00
CA ALA A 296 -7.31 6.57 -6.23
C ALA A 296 -8.00 7.47 -5.20
N LYS A 297 -7.55 8.73 -5.05
CA LYS A 297 -8.14 9.68 -4.10
C LYS A 297 -9.64 9.82 -4.32
N GLY A 298 -10.40 9.72 -3.22
CA GLY A 298 -11.86 9.71 -3.25
C GLY A 298 -12.48 8.31 -3.35
N PHE A 299 -11.67 7.24 -3.23
CA PHE A 299 -12.23 5.91 -2.98
C PHE A 299 -12.84 5.85 -1.60
N SER A 300 -14.06 5.34 -1.50
CA SER A 300 -14.73 5.09 -0.21
C SER A 300 -15.26 3.66 -0.12
N PHE A 301 -15.14 3.09 1.08
CA PHE A 301 -15.66 1.77 1.43
C PHE A 301 -16.08 1.79 2.89
N PHE A 302 -17.38 1.68 3.14
CA PHE A 302 -17.96 1.76 4.49
C PHE A 302 -19.18 0.87 4.64
N ALA A 303 -19.53 0.58 5.89
CA ALA A 303 -20.77 -0.07 6.26
C ALA A 303 -21.83 0.98 6.61
N ASP A 304 -23.06 0.83 6.10
CA ASP A 304 -24.16 1.74 6.34
C ASP A 304 -25.50 0.98 6.41
N ASN A 305 -26.54 1.72 6.84
CA ASN A 305 -27.93 1.22 6.89
C ASN A 305 -28.88 1.96 5.92
N GLY A 306 -28.31 2.74 5.01
CA GLY A 306 -29.05 3.58 4.07
C GLY A 306 -29.35 5.00 4.57
N ALA A 307 -29.19 5.27 5.86
CA ALA A 307 -29.41 6.57 6.47
C ALA A 307 -28.13 7.18 7.07
N GLN A 308 -27.25 6.34 7.56
CA GLN A 308 -25.99 6.78 8.20
C GLN A 308 -24.88 5.75 8.00
N VAL A 309 -23.64 6.22 7.98
CA VAL A 309 -22.43 5.41 8.04
C VAL A 309 -22.31 4.83 9.45
N LEU A 310 -22.03 3.52 9.53
CA LEU A 310 -21.92 2.76 10.77
C LEU A 310 -20.47 2.38 11.10
N GLY A 311 -19.60 2.40 10.11
CA GLY A 311 -18.17 2.15 10.27
C GLY A 311 -17.42 2.13 8.95
N LEU A 312 -16.15 2.48 9.03
CA LEU A 312 -15.19 2.53 7.92
C LEU A 312 -14.35 1.27 7.83
N MET A 313 -13.46 1.24 6.83
CA MET A 313 -12.32 0.30 6.81
C MET A 313 -11.60 0.33 8.15
N GLY A 314 -11.31 -0.86 8.71
CA GLY A 314 -10.70 -1.01 10.04
C GLY A 314 -11.68 -1.16 11.19
N ASP A 315 -12.92 -0.71 11.04
CA ASP A 315 -13.90 -0.74 12.12
C ASP A 315 -14.59 -2.09 12.32
N GLN A 316 -15.10 -2.28 13.53
CA GLN A 316 -16.02 -3.36 13.88
C GLN A 316 -17.44 -2.83 13.88
N VAL A 317 -18.33 -3.48 13.13
CA VAL A 317 -19.73 -3.13 13.00
C VAL A 317 -20.58 -4.35 13.35
N ALA A 318 -21.55 -4.19 14.28
CA ALA A 318 -22.48 -5.26 14.62
C ALA A 318 -23.43 -5.54 13.45
N LEU A 319 -23.64 -6.80 13.12
CA LEU A 319 -24.63 -7.20 12.12
C LEU A 319 -26.02 -6.77 12.57
N ALA A 320 -26.72 -6.05 11.71
CA ALA A 320 -28.08 -5.56 11.94
C ALA A 320 -28.93 -5.68 10.66
N PRO A 321 -30.26 -5.73 10.77
CA PRO A 321 -31.13 -5.69 9.60
C PRO A 321 -30.89 -4.43 8.75
N GLY A 322 -30.77 -4.62 7.43
CA GLY A 322 -30.54 -3.52 6.49
C GLY A 322 -29.08 -3.08 6.37
N LEU A 323 -28.14 -3.73 7.08
CA LEU A 323 -26.72 -3.49 6.94
C LEU A 323 -26.27 -3.80 5.51
N ARG A 324 -25.49 -2.88 4.95
CA ARG A 324 -24.86 -3.05 3.65
C ARG A 324 -23.45 -2.45 3.64
N LEU A 325 -22.64 -2.87 2.69
CA LEU A 325 -21.37 -2.27 2.37
C LEU A 325 -21.55 -1.41 1.13
N THR A 326 -21.20 -0.14 1.23
CA THR A 326 -21.22 0.80 0.11
C THR A 326 -19.78 1.08 -0.32
N ILE A 327 -19.56 0.99 -1.63
CA ILE A 327 -18.26 1.21 -2.27
C ILE A 327 -18.44 2.30 -3.33
N SER A 328 -17.54 3.30 -3.33
CA SER A 328 -17.44 4.29 -4.41
C SER A 328 -16.01 4.37 -4.92
N LEU A 329 -15.88 4.35 -6.25
CA LEU A 329 -14.60 4.43 -6.94
C LEU A 329 -14.47 5.79 -7.64
N PRO A 330 -13.30 6.45 -7.61
CA PRO A 330 -13.10 7.73 -8.30
C PRO A 330 -13.13 7.61 -9.82
N ALA A 331 -13.01 6.39 -10.36
CA ALA A 331 -13.12 6.10 -11.78
C ALA A 331 -13.69 4.69 -12.01
N PRO A 332 -14.33 4.42 -13.17
CA PRO A 332 -14.87 3.10 -13.46
C PRO A 332 -13.80 2.01 -13.44
N ALA A 333 -14.06 0.94 -12.69
CA ALA A 333 -13.20 -0.23 -12.58
C ALA A 333 -14.02 -1.50 -12.31
N SER A 334 -13.42 -2.67 -12.51
CA SER A 334 -13.98 -3.92 -12.00
C SER A 334 -13.69 -4.03 -10.50
N LEU A 335 -14.64 -4.58 -9.77
CA LEU A 335 -14.57 -4.70 -8.32
C LEU A 335 -14.77 -6.16 -7.91
N THR A 336 -14.01 -6.62 -6.93
CA THR A 336 -14.20 -7.91 -6.27
C THR A 336 -14.35 -7.70 -4.76
N ALA A 337 -15.44 -8.19 -4.19
CA ALA A 337 -15.62 -8.23 -2.74
C ALA A 337 -15.20 -9.59 -2.19
N PHE A 338 -14.53 -9.54 -1.06
CA PHE A 338 -14.05 -10.71 -0.33
C PHE A 338 -14.71 -10.79 1.04
N LYS A 339 -15.01 -12.00 1.49
CA LYS A 339 -15.37 -12.32 2.87
C LYS A 339 -14.44 -13.40 3.37
N ASP A 340 -13.79 -13.16 4.50
CA ASP A 340 -12.86 -14.11 5.14
C ASP A 340 -11.80 -14.65 4.15
N GLY A 341 -11.24 -13.75 3.31
CA GLY A 341 -10.24 -14.05 2.29
C GLY A 341 -10.77 -14.72 1.02
N ARG A 342 -12.07 -14.98 0.91
CA ARG A 342 -12.68 -15.62 -0.25
C ARG A 342 -13.48 -14.63 -1.08
N PRO A 343 -13.36 -14.63 -2.41
CA PRO A 343 -14.20 -13.79 -3.25
C PRO A 343 -15.66 -14.23 -3.15
N ILE A 344 -16.56 -13.29 -2.90
CA ILE A 344 -18.00 -13.56 -2.75
C ILE A 344 -18.85 -12.88 -3.82
N ALA A 345 -18.35 -11.79 -4.42
CA ALA A 345 -19.04 -11.10 -5.49
C ALA A 345 -18.04 -10.36 -6.38
N THR A 346 -18.37 -10.22 -7.65
CA THR A 346 -17.61 -9.44 -8.63
C THR A 346 -18.56 -8.54 -9.40
N SER A 347 -18.10 -7.35 -9.76
CA SER A 347 -18.80 -6.42 -10.64
C SER A 347 -18.01 -6.20 -11.92
N ALA A 348 -18.70 -6.04 -13.03
CA ALA A 348 -18.12 -5.42 -14.21
C ALA A 348 -17.77 -3.95 -13.91
N ALA A 349 -17.19 -3.24 -14.87
CA ALA A 349 -16.80 -1.84 -14.69
C ALA A 349 -17.98 -0.99 -14.19
N GLY A 350 -17.77 -0.30 -13.07
CA GLY A 350 -18.72 0.59 -12.41
C GLY A 350 -18.01 1.51 -11.44
N GLN A 351 -18.73 2.49 -10.88
CA GLN A 351 -18.18 3.43 -9.91
C GLN A 351 -18.80 3.26 -8.52
N THR A 352 -20.07 2.93 -8.42
CA THR A 352 -20.74 2.75 -7.12
C THR A 352 -21.34 1.37 -7.01
N TRP A 353 -21.17 0.76 -5.85
CA TRP A 353 -21.67 -0.57 -5.59
C TRP A 353 -22.18 -0.71 -4.15
N GLN A 354 -23.22 -1.48 -3.97
CA GLN A 354 -23.80 -1.80 -2.67
C GLN A 354 -23.92 -3.32 -2.53
N LEU A 355 -23.43 -3.85 -1.43
CA LEU A 355 -23.48 -5.27 -1.08
C LEU A 355 -24.26 -5.46 0.22
N PRO A 356 -25.46 -6.06 0.20
CA PRO A 356 -26.16 -6.43 1.43
C PRO A 356 -25.32 -7.38 2.28
N VAL A 357 -25.28 -7.13 3.60
CA VAL A 357 -24.55 -7.97 4.56
C VAL A 357 -25.54 -8.75 5.40
N THR A 358 -25.49 -10.06 5.30
CA THR A 358 -26.40 -10.99 6.00
C THR A 358 -25.70 -11.90 7.01
N GLU A 359 -24.36 -11.88 7.05
CA GLU A 359 -23.57 -12.74 7.91
C GLU A 359 -22.38 -11.99 8.51
N PRO A 360 -21.97 -12.33 9.75
CA PRO A 360 -20.70 -11.87 10.29
C PRO A 360 -19.52 -12.34 9.44
N GLY A 361 -18.42 -11.61 9.48
CA GLY A 361 -17.18 -11.94 8.74
C GLY A 361 -16.31 -10.72 8.52
N VAL A 362 -15.18 -10.93 7.90
CA VAL A 362 -14.20 -9.90 7.54
C VAL A 362 -14.36 -9.56 6.07
N TYR A 363 -14.78 -8.35 5.78
CA TYR A 363 -15.10 -7.92 4.42
C TYR A 363 -14.09 -6.91 3.92
N ARG A 364 -13.51 -7.13 2.73
CA ARG A 364 -12.65 -6.19 2.02
C ARG A 364 -12.94 -6.19 0.53
N VAL A 365 -12.46 -5.18 -0.18
CA VAL A 365 -12.64 -5.05 -1.62
C VAL A 365 -11.34 -4.81 -2.34
N GLU A 366 -11.28 -5.27 -3.58
CA GLU A 366 -10.18 -5.02 -4.52
C GLU A 366 -10.77 -4.46 -5.82
N ALA A 367 -10.23 -3.35 -6.31
CA ALA A 367 -10.57 -2.82 -7.63
C ALA A 367 -9.43 -3.10 -8.61
N ALA A 368 -9.81 -3.40 -9.87
CA ALA A 368 -8.86 -3.58 -10.95
C ALA A 368 -9.27 -2.76 -12.17
N ARG A 369 -8.28 -2.17 -12.84
CA ARG A 369 -8.46 -1.33 -14.01
C ARG A 369 -7.56 -1.79 -15.15
N GLN A 370 -8.11 -1.92 -16.37
CA GLN A 370 -7.36 -2.45 -17.52
C GLN A 370 -6.67 -3.80 -17.27
N GLY A 371 -7.26 -4.64 -16.43
CA GLY A 371 -6.70 -5.95 -16.06
C GLY A 371 -5.56 -5.90 -15.06
N LYS A 372 -5.22 -4.73 -14.51
CA LYS A 372 -4.19 -4.53 -13.49
C LYS A 372 -4.81 -4.18 -12.14
N PRO A 373 -4.22 -4.59 -11.03
CA PRO A 373 -4.66 -4.21 -9.70
C PRO A 373 -4.57 -2.68 -9.54
N TRP A 374 -5.54 -2.11 -8.83
CA TRP A 374 -5.59 -0.67 -8.63
C TRP A 374 -5.76 -0.29 -7.16
N ILE A 375 -6.85 -0.69 -6.50
CA ILE A 375 -7.15 -0.33 -5.10
C ILE A 375 -7.34 -1.59 -4.27
N PHE A 376 -6.82 -1.57 -3.05
CA PHE A 376 -6.98 -2.60 -2.03
C PHE A 376 -7.43 -1.95 -0.72
N SER A 377 -8.64 -2.27 -0.27
CA SER A 377 -9.13 -1.75 1.01
C SER A 377 -8.59 -2.53 2.19
N ASN A 378 -8.45 -1.90 3.35
CA ASN A 378 -8.50 -2.61 4.61
C ASN A 378 -9.90 -3.15 4.85
N PRO A 379 -10.05 -4.19 5.68
CA PRO A 379 -11.35 -4.81 5.90
C PRO A 379 -12.24 -4.03 6.88
N ILE A 380 -13.55 -4.25 6.73
CA ILE A 380 -14.55 -3.97 7.75
C ILE A 380 -14.88 -5.29 8.45
N TYR A 381 -14.91 -5.28 9.77
CA TYR A 381 -15.15 -6.46 10.61
C TYR A 381 -16.60 -6.50 11.07
N ILE A 382 -17.43 -7.32 10.43
CA ILE A 382 -18.82 -7.49 10.82
C ILE A 382 -18.90 -8.52 11.93
N THR A 383 -19.31 -8.08 13.11
CA THR A 383 -19.45 -8.95 14.29
C THR A 383 -20.87 -9.52 14.37
N PRO A 384 -21.10 -10.63 15.11
CA PRO A 384 -22.46 -11.07 15.40
C PRO A 384 -23.30 -9.94 16.01
N PRO A 385 -24.64 -10.00 15.88
CA PRO A 385 -25.50 -9.03 16.53
C PRO A 385 -25.15 -8.88 18.01
N ALA A 386 -25.15 -7.65 18.53
CA ALA A 386 -25.02 -7.45 19.96
C ALA A 386 -26.08 -8.30 20.68
N ALA A 387 -25.66 -9.14 21.62
CA ALA A 387 -26.61 -9.87 22.44
C ALA A 387 -27.58 -8.84 23.06
N LEU A 388 -28.87 -9.02 22.83
CA LEU A 388 -29.87 -8.23 23.55
C LEU A 388 -29.59 -8.48 25.03
N THR A 389 -29.11 -7.48 25.75
CA THR A 389 -29.09 -7.54 27.19
C THR A 389 -30.53 -7.59 27.60
N GLU A 390 -31.05 -8.79 27.94
CA GLU A 390 -32.33 -8.92 28.56
C GLU A 390 -32.30 -7.99 29.78
N THR A 391 -33.11 -6.96 29.76
CA THR A 391 -33.33 -6.14 30.93
C THR A 391 -33.82 -7.11 32.00
N PRO A 392 -33.12 -7.26 33.15
CA PRO A 392 -33.61 -8.15 34.18
C PRO A 392 -35.02 -7.73 34.53
N PRO A 393 -35.94 -8.68 34.71
CA PRO A 393 -37.31 -8.35 35.05
C PRO A 393 -37.30 -7.43 36.30
N PRO A 394 -38.18 -6.44 36.36
CA PRO A 394 -38.24 -5.54 37.52
C PRO A 394 -38.37 -6.37 38.78
N ASN A 395 -37.49 -6.08 39.74
CA ASN A 395 -37.47 -6.74 41.05
C ASN A 395 -38.84 -6.49 41.73
N VAL A 396 -39.78 -7.43 41.62
CA VAL A 396 -41.04 -7.38 42.35
C VAL A 396 -40.71 -7.73 43.79
N PRO A 397 -40.86 -6.81 44.75
CA PRO A 397 -40.64 -7.13 46.14
C PRO A 397 -41.65 -8.22 46.57
N PRO A 398 -41.24 -9.19 47.42
CA PRO A 398 -42.14 -10.21 47.91
C PRO A 398 -43.30 -9.55 48.64
N ALA A 399 -44.51 -10.00 48.39
CA ALA A 399 -45.71 -9.58 49.11
C ALA A 399 -45.47 -9.81 50.62
N ALA A 400 -45.66 -8.76 51.40
CA ALA A 400 -45.56 -8.87 52.85
C ALA A 400 -46.61 -9.86 53.40
N PRO A 401 -46.30 -10.57 54.52
CA PRO A 401 -47.15 -11.60 55.11
C PRO A 401 -48.42 -11.03 55.73
#